data_7c710f90f2d5d8ad6d1f79eed9c7bd65
#
_entry.id   7c710f90f2d5d8ad6d1f79eed9c7bd65
#
_cell.length_a   1.000
_cell.length_b   1.000
_cell.length_c   1.000
_cell.angle_alpha   90.00
_cell.angle_beta   90.00
_cell.angle_gamma   90.00
#
_symmetry.space_group_name_H-M   'P 1'
#
loop_
_entity.id
_entity.type
_entity.pdbx_description
1 polymer ?
#
loop_
_entity_poly.entity_id
_entity_poly.type
_entity_poly.pdbx_seq_one_letter_code
_entity_poly.pdbx_strand_id
1 'polypeptide(L)'
;MFCIEKKLRSKYKLLLILLFDRKMLIIVCGLPGTGKSTLARHLSSDLGGEVLRTDLIRRELFQNASLKEVLRSDDPMRYDLERIFDSQEEIPEEYQRIIWKQKEMVYDELLRRVEMLLEKGSNVILDGTFYKRRMRERIYSLSKKSGIPTYLIECRCPEKTVEDRLIKRQRIPNEVSNVKKMQIYRTVKKAYEPTVSDPVPIIIFDTFLEKIEVRNVKSKDEALRRIIRSIERLTRKFS
;
A
#
# COMPACT_ATOMS: atom_id res chain seq x y z
N MET A 1 40.38 12.38 -30.49
CA MET A 1 39.52 13.13 -29.55
C MET A 1 38.09 12.62 -29.51
N PHE A 2 37.41 12.43 -30.64
CA PHE A 2 36.02 11.94 -30.71
C PHE A 2 35.72 10.55 -30.07
N CYS A 3 36.70 9.65 -30.04
CA CYS A 3 36.50 8.29 -29.51
C CYS A 3 36.47 8.25 -27.97
N ILE A 4 37.17 9.17 -27.31
CA ILE A 4 37.23 9.28 -25.84
C ILE A 4 35.94 9.89 -25.29
N GLU A 5 35.39 10.90 -25.97
CA GLU A 5 34.10 11.50 -25.59
C GLU A 5 32.93 10.52 -25.69
N LYS A 6 32.88 9.71 -26.75
CA LYS A 6 31.87 8.66 -26.92
C LYS A 6 31.95 7.59 -25.80
N LYS A 7 33.17 7.19 -25.42
CA LYS A 7 33.41 6.21 -24.35
C LYS A 7 33.04 6.78 -22.96
N LEU A 8 33.34 8.06 -22.71
CA LEU A 8 32.95 8.77 -21.50
C LEU A 8 31.42 8.92 -21.41
N ARG A 9 30.75 9.37 -22.48
CA ARG A 9 29.28 9.46 -22.53
C ARG A 9 28.60 8.11 -22.32
N SER A 10 29.14 7.02 -22.89
CA SER A 10 28.63 5.66 -22.65
C SER A 10 28.82 5.21 -21.21
N LYS A 11 29.99 5.48 -20.60
CA LYS A 11 30.30 5.14 -19.20
C LYS A 11 29.44 5.95 -18.21
N TYR A 12 29.25 7.25 -18.49
CA TYR A 12 28.36 8.10 -17.68
C TYR A 12 26.88 7.72 -17.87
N LYS A 13 26.47 7.32 -19.09
CA LYS A 13 25.12 6.82 -19.35
C LYS A 13 24.86 5.48 -18.63
N LEU A 14 25.85 4.58 -18.61
CA LEU A 14 25.78 3.32 -17.83
C LEU A 14 25.79 3.58 -16.32
N LEU A 15 26.62 4.51 -15.86
CA LEU A 15 26.67 4.93 -14.45
C LEU A 15 25.37 5.64 -14.03
N LEU A 16 24.80 6.47 -14.90
CA LEU A 16 23.48 7.08 -14.70
C LEU A 16 22.39 6.00 -14.68
N ILE A 17 22.39 5.03 -15.59
CA ILE A 17 21.44 3.90 -15.56
C ILE A 17 21.61 3.12 -14.26
N LEU A 18 22.81 2.78 -13.83
CA LEU A 18 23.09 2.09 -12.56
C LEU A 18 22.72 2.93 -11.31
N LEU A 19 22.84 4.27 -11.39
CA LEU A 19 22.42 5.18 -10.33
C LEU A 19 20.90 5.43 -10.34
N PHE A 20 20.25 5.33 -11.51
CA PHE A 20 18.81 5.55 -11.67
C PHE A 20 17.95 4.28 -11.49
N ASP A 21 18.58 3.10 -11.54
CA ASP A 21 17.88 1.81 -11.41
C ASP A 21 17.96 1.25 -9.98
N ARG A 22 18.03 2.12 -8.98
CA ARG A 22 17.93 1.67 -7.59
C ARG A 22 16.49 1.19 -7.35
N LYS A 23 16.37 -0.14 -7.16
CA LYS A 23 15.17 -0.78 -6.65
C LYS A 23 14.66 -0.02 -5.43
N MET A 24 13.36 0.17 -5.36
CA MET A 24 12.73 0.83 -4.22
C MET A 24 11.48 0.08 -3.77
N LEU A 25 11.19 0.20 -2.50
CA LEU A 25 9.96 -0.29 -1.89
C LEU A 25 9.12 0.92 -1.47
N ILE A 26 7.90 1.03 -1.98
CA ILE A 26 6.98 2.11 -1.66
C ILE A 26 5.78 1.54 -0.92
N ILE A 27 5.51 2.03 0.27
CA ILE A 27 4.33 1.68 1.05
C ILE A 27 3.31 2.80 0.88
N VAL A 28 2.18 2.51 0.23
CA VAL A 28 1.04 3.43 0.14
C VAL A 28 0.03 3.04 1.20
N CYS A 29 -0.02 3.82 2.28
CA CYS A 29 -0.86 3.58 3.45
C CYS A 29 -1.92 4.67 3.65
N GLY A 30 -2.78 4.49 4.65
CA GLY A 30 -3.83 5.44 5.02
C GLY A 30 -5.20 4.77 5.18
N LEU A 31 -6.18 5.52 5.65
CA LEU A 31 -7.52 5.02 5.94
C LEU A 31 -8.25 4.55 4.66
N PRO A 32 -9.27 3.69 4.79
CA PRO A 32 -10.12 3.32 3.66
C PRO A 32 -10.70 4.56 2.95
N GLY A 33 -10.83 4.52 1.63
CA GLY A 33 -11.42 5.63 0.85
C GLY A 33 -10.50 6.81 0.56
N THR A 34 -9.26 6.84 1.09
CA THR A 34 -8.32 7.98 0.92
C THR A 34 -7.57 8.01 -0.42
N GLY A 35 -7.86 7.15 -1.39
CA GLY A 35 -7.25 7.20 -2.73
C GLY A 35 -5.99 6.38 -2.92
N LYS A 36 -5.56 5.57 -1.95
CA LYS A 36 -4.36 4.72 -1.99
C LYS A 36 -4.19 3.93 -3.29
N SER A 37 -5.21 3.14 -3.65
CA SER A 37 -5.12 2.24 -4.81
C SER A 37 -5.04 2.99 -6.15
N THR A 38 -5.56 4.20 -6.22
CA THR A 38 -5.40 5.08 -7.39
C THR A 38 -3.96 5.57 -7.48
N LEU A 39 -3.40 6.03 -6.35
CA LEU A 39 -2.01 6.46 -6.29
C LEU A 39 -1.05 5.30 -6.57
N ALA A 40 -1.25 4.11 -5.96
CA ALA A 40 -0.38 2.95 -6.16
C ALA A 40 -0.31 2.52 -7.62
N ARG A 41 -1.46 2.48 -8.33
CA ARG A 41 -1.50 2.19 -9.77
C ARG A 41 -0.79 3.26 -10.60
N HIS A 42 -0.97 4.54 -10.25
CA HIS A 42 -0.28 5.64 -10.94
C HIS A 42 1.25 5.52 -10.76
N LEU A 43 1.73 5.31 -9.54
CA LEU A 43 3.15 5.14 -9.25
C LEU A 43 3.75 3.95 -10.01
N SER A 44 3.04 2.82 -10.08
CA SER A 44 3.47 1.66 -10.87
C SER A 44 3.59 1.96 -12.35
N SER A 45 2.59 2.65 -12.91
CA SER A 45 2.60 3.06 -14.33
C SER A 45 3.72 4.04 -14.66
N ASP A 46 4.05 4.94 -13.74
CA ASP A 46 4.95 6.07 -13.99
C ASP A 46 6.42 5.79 -13.60
N LEU A 47 6.64 5.03 -12.52
CA LEU A 47 7.97 4.68 -12.00
C LEU A 47 8.41 3.26 -12.39
N GLY A 48 7.50 2.47 -12.95
CA GLY A 48 7.66 1.03 -13.11
C GLY A 48 7.53 0.27 -11.79
N GLY A 49 7.29 -1.04 -11.88
CA GLY A 49 7.23 -1.93 -10.72
C GLY A 49 5.88 -2.58 -10.50
N GLU A 50 5.85 -3.50 -9.55
CA GLU A 50 4.70 -4.34 -9.24
C GLU A 50 3.89 -3.80 -8.06
N VAL A 51 2.56 -3.79 -8.19
CA VAL A 51 1.66 -3.42 -7.09
C VAL A 51 1.17 -4.66 -6.37
N LEU A 52 1.50 -4.79 -5.09
CA LEU A 52 0.95 -5.80 -4.20
C LEU A 52 -0.15 -5.18 -3.33
N ARG A 53 -1.36 -5.72 -3.45
CA ARG A 53 -2.54 -5.23 -2.73
C ARG A 53 -2.98 -6.24 -1.68
N THR A 54 -3.08 -5.80 -0.42
CA THR A 54 -3.52 -6.66 0.68
C THR A 54 -4.92 -7.25 0.46
N ASP A 55 -5.83 -6.48 -0.15
CA ASP A 55 -7.19 -6.94 -0.46
C ASP A 55 -7.22 -8.06 -1.52
N LEU A 56 -6.31 -8.01 -2.51
CA LEU A 56 -6.19 -9.07 -3.52
C LEU A 56 -5.60 -10.33 -2.91
N ILE A 57 -4.50 -10.20 -2.14
CA ILE A 57 -3.88 -11.34 -1.45
C ILE A 57 -4.90 -12.05 -0.55
N ARG A 58 -5.73 -11.29 0.18
CA ARG A 58 -6.79 -11.88 1.00
C ARG A 58 -7.77 -12.71 0.17
N ARG A 59 -8.20 -12.21 -0.99
CA ARG A 59 -9.11 -12.93 -1.89
C ARG A 59 -8.50 -14.20 -2.50
N GLU A 60 -7.20 -14.23 -2.66
CA GLU A 60 -6.47 -15.41 -3.13
C GLU A 60 -6.32 -16.47 -2.03
N LEU A 61 -6.14 -16.02 -0.78
CA LEU A 61 -5.95 -16.92 0.35
C LEU A 61 -7.26 -17.49 0.91
N PHE A 62 -8.36 -16.73 0.84
CA PHE A 62 -9.60 -17.10 1.53
C PHE A 62 -10.79 -17.12 0.58
N GLN A 63 -11.67 -18.10 0.81
CA GLN A 63 -12.88 -18.31 0.02
C GLN A 63 -13.98 -17.32 0.44
N ASN A 64 -14.83 -16.94 -0.50
CA ASN A 64 -16.05 -16.21 -0.19
C ASN A 64 -17.15 -17.19 0.18
N ALA A 65 -17.98 -16.83 1.17
CA ALA A 65 -19.12 -17.60 1.62
C ALA A 65 -20.22 -16.69 2.20
N SER A 66 -21.40 -17.22 2.42
CA SER A 66 -22.42 -16.55 3.20
C SER A 66 -22.13 -16.69 4.70
N LEU A 67 -22.66 -15.77 5.52
CA LEU A 67 -22.55 -15.86 6.98
C LEU A 67 -23.11 -17.19 7.51
N LYS A 68 -24.23 -17.66 6.92
CA LYS A 68 -24.86 -18.94 7.32
C LYS A 68 -23.94 -20.15 7.07
N GLU A 69 -23.19 -20.16 5.99
CA GLU A 69 -22.20 -21.21 5.71
C GLU A 69 -21.06 -21.19 6.71
N VAL A 70 -20.53 -20.00 7.02
CA VAL A 70 -19.46 -19.84 8.00
C VAL A 70 -19.87 -20.32 9.38
N LEU A 71 -21.07 -19.91 9.86
CA LEU A 71 -21.58 -20.31 11.17
C LEU A 71 -21.87 -21.83 11.34
N ARG A 72 -21.95 -22.57 10.22
CA ARG A 72 -22.13 -24.03 10.19
C ARG A 72 -20.83 -24.79 9.90
N SER A 73 -19.75 -24.08 9.64
CA SER A 73 -18.49 -24.70 9.23
C SER A 73 -17.65 -25.08 10.42
N ASP A 74 -17.09 -26.29 10.37
CA ASP A 74 -16.09 -26.76 11.34
C ASP A 74 -14.71 -26.09 11.09
N ASP A 75 -14.50 -25.50 9.93
CA ASP A 75 -13.28 -24.78 9.56
C ASP A 75 -13.57 -23.38 9.01
N PRO A 76 -13.87 -22.40 9.89
CA PRO A 76 -14.12 -21.03 9.48
C PRO A 76 -12.87 -20.30 8.96
N MET A 77 -11.64 -20.80 9.23
CA MET A 77 -10.38 -20.19 8.83
C MET A 77 -10.23 -20.06 7.31
N ARG A 78 -10.85 -20.92 6.53
CA ARG A 78 -10.77 -20.93 5.06
C ARG A 78 -11.57 -19.82 4.37
N TYR A 79 -12.48 -19.17 5.08
CA TYR A 79 -13.37 -18.13 4.53
C TYR A 79 -12.87 -16.72 4.85
N ASP A 80 -13.11 -15.74 3.96
CA ASP A 80 -12.79 -14.33 4.19
C ASP A 80 -13.72 -13.72 5.25
N LEU A 81 -13.42 -13.95 6.52
CA LEU A 81 -14.26 -13.53 7.64
C LEU A 81 -14.38 -12.01 7.75
N GLU A 82 -13.34 -11.26 7.42
CA GLU A 82 -13.39 -9.80 7.46
C GLU A 82 -14.44 -9.26 6.48
N ARG A 83 -14.60 -9.91 5.32
CA ARG A 83 -15.62 -9.56 4.33
C ARG A 83 -17.00 -10.05 4.72
N ILE A 84 -17.11 -11.25 5.27
CA ILE A 84 -18.38 -11.90 5.62
C ILE A 84 -19.04 -11.19 6.81
N PHE A 85 -18.24 -10.74 7.77
CA PHE A 85 -18.71 -10.01 8.95
C PHE A 85 -18.73 -8.48 8.77
N ASP A 86 -18.45 -7.95 7.57
CA ASP A 86 -18.39 -6.50 7.32
C ASP A 86 -19.74 -5.79 7.57
N SER A 87 -20.85 -6.53 7.46
CA SER A 87 -22.20 -6.05 7.67
C SER A 87 -22.73 -6.23 9.10
N GLN A 88 -22.00 -6.94 9.95
CA GLN A 88 -22.44 -7.21 11.32
C GLN A 88 -22.02 -6.09 12.27
N GLU A 89 -22.89 -5.76 13.23
CA GLU A 89 -22.58 -4.76 14.26
C GLU A 89 -21.57 -5.28 15.26
N GLU A 90 -21.72 -6.56 15.64
CA GLU A 90 -20.84 -7.26 16.55
C GLU A 90 -20.30 -8.53 15.90
N ILE A 91 -19.02 -8.76 16.05
CA ILE A 91 -18.33 -9.98 15.62
C ILE A 91 -18.01 -10.79 16.87
N PRO A 92 -18.49 -12.05 16.99
CA PRO A 92 -18.15 -12.90 18.12
C PRO A 92 -16.64 -13.01 18.33
N GLU A 93 -16.18 -13.09 19.59
CA GLU A 93 -14.76 -13.04 19.94
C GLU A 93 -13.93 -14.12 19.25
N GLU A 94 -14.49 -15.32 19.09
CA GLU A 94 -13.84 -16.43 18.38
C GLU A 94 -13.53 -16.06 16.92
N TYR A 95 -14.45 -15.42 16.18
CA TYR A 95 -14.22 -14.96 14.80
C TYR A 95 -13.29 -13.76 14.75
N GLN A 96 -13.30 -12.88 15.76
CA GLN A 96 -12.30 -11.78 15.83
C GLN A 96 -10.87 -12.34 15.90
N ARG A 97 -10.65 -13.40 16.70
CA ARG A 97 -9.34 -14.08 16.79
C ARG A 97 -8.93 -14.68 15.45
N ILE A 98 -9.88 -15.29 14.72
CA ILE A 98 -9.61 -15.85 13.39
C ILE A 98 -9.30 -14.74 12.39
N ILE A 99 -10.06 -13.64 12.36
CA ILE A 99 -9.78 -12.48 11.52
C ILE A 99 -8.36 -11.93 11.75
N TRP A 100 -7.91 -11.90 12.99
CA TRP A 100 -6.53 -11.49 13.29
C TRP A 100 -5.51 -12.46 12.73
N LYS A 101 -5.70 -13.76 12.86
CA LYS A 101 -4.83 -14.78 12.22
C LYS A 101 -4.83 -14.64 10.70
N GLN A 102 -5.99 -14.44 10.09
CA GLN A 102 -6.09 -14.20 8.64
C GLN A 102 -5.32 -12.95 8.22
N LYS A 103 -5.37 -11.86 9.00
CA LYS A 103 -4.56 -10.68 8.75
C LYS A 103 -3.06 -10.98 8.79
N GLU A 104 -2.59 -11.72 9.78
CA GLU A 104 -1.18 -12.15 9.83
C GLU A 104 -0.80 -12.96 8.58
N MET A 105 -1.62 -13.93 8.16
CA MET A 105 -1.39 -14.73 6.94
C MET A 105 -1.30 -13.87 5.69
N VAL A 106 -2.16 -12.86 5.55
CA VAL A 106 -2.11 -11.90 4.42
C VAL A 106 -0.78 -11.14 4.43
N TYR A 107 -0.30 -10.70 5.60
CA TYR A 107 0.97 -9.98 5.68
C TYR A 107 2.17 -10.90 5.50
N ASP A 108 2.11 -12.16 5.94
CA ASP A 108 3.16 -13.15 5.69
C ASP A 108 3.32 -13.39 4.18
N GLU A 109 2.21 -13.62 3.48
CA GLU A 109 2.21 -13.79 2.04
C GLU A 109 2.64 -12.51 1.29
N LEU A 110 2.21 -11.35 1.77
CA LEU A 110 2.67 -10.06 1.23
C LEU A 110 4.20 -9.96 1.29
N LEU A 111 4.81 -10.22 2.46
CA LEU A 111 6.26 -10.14 2.67
C LEU A 111 7.01 -11.16 1.80
N ARG A 112 6.50 -12.37 1.68
CA ARG A 112 7.06 -13.40 0.80
C ARG A 112 7.09 -12.93 -0.66
N ARG A 113 5.99 -12.31 -1.16
CA ARG A 113 5.93 -11.75 -2.52
C ARG A 113 6.86 -10.55 -2.69
N VAL A 114 6.96 -9.68 -1.68
CA VAL A 114 7.91 -8.57 -1.69
C VAL A 114 9.33 -9.08 -1.88
N GLU A 115 9.75 -10.06 -1.07
CA GLU A 115 11.10 -10.64 -1.15
C GLU A 115 11.41 -11.19 -2.55
N MET A 116 10.49 -12.00 -3.09
CA MET A 116 10.62 -12.55 -4.44
C MET A 116 10.75 -11.48 -5.54
N LEU A 117 9.97 -10.40 -5.46
CA LEU A 117 9.99 -9.34 -6.46
C LEU A 117 11.26 -8.48 -6.34
N LEU A 118 11.70 -8.21 -5.12
CA LEU A 118 12.95 -7.50 -4.87
C LEU A 118 14.16 -8.28 -5.36
N GLU A 119 14.19 -9.60 -5.19
CA GLU A 119 15.23 -10.48 -5.74
C GLU A 119 15.25 -10.43 -7.27
N LYS A 120 14.09 -10.39 -7.93
CA LYS A 120 13.98 -10.24 -9.39
C LYS A 120 14.37 -8.84 -9.91
N GLY A 121 14.64 -7.90 -9.03
CA GLY A 121 15.05 -6.57 -9.43
C GLY A 121 13.93 -5.56 -9.65
N SER A 122 12.70 -5.89 -9.29
CA SER A 122 11.55 -5.01 -9.48
C SER A 122 11.44 -3.93 -8.40
N ASN A 123 10.90 -2.77 -8.77
CA ASN A 123 10.30 -1.85 -7.80
C ASN A 123 9.03 -2.50 -7.24
N VAL A 124 8.77 -2.30 -5.96
CA VAL A 124 7.57 -2.87 -5.32
C VAL A 124 6.75 -1.76 -4.66
N ILE A 125 5.46 -1.73 -4.96
CA ILE A 125 4.52 -0.78 -4.41
C ILE A 125 3.47 -1.55 -3.63
N LEU A 126 3.35 -1.25 -2.34
CA LEU A 126 2.40 -1.91 -1.44
C LEU A 126 1.16 -1.04 -1.29
N ASP A 127 -0.02 -1.58 -1.60
CA ASP A 127 -1.32 -0.91 -1.42
C ASP A 127 -2.10 -1.60 -0.31
N GLY A 128 -2.28 -0.90 0.79
CA GLY A 128 -3.02 -1.38 1.95
C GLY A 128 -3.25 -0.31 3.01
N THR A 129 -4.01 -0.61 4.05
CA THR A 129 -4.21 0.35 5.14
C THR A 129 -2.97 0.53 5.99
N PHE A 130 -2.21 -0.54 6.24
CA PHE A 130 -0.99 -0.55 7.06
C PHE A 130 -1.14 0.25 8.36
N TYR A 131 -2.34 0.16 8.98
CA TYR A 131 -2.75 1.01 10.11
C TYR A 131 -2.03 0.69 11.41
N LYS A 132 -1.46 -0.51 11.54
CA LYS A 132 -0.65 -0.91 12.70
C LYS A 132 0.84 -0.74 12.41
N ARG A 133 1.55 -0.07 13.32
CA ARG A 133 2.99 0.17 13.21
C ARG A 133 3.78 -1.14 13.09
N ARG A 134 3.43 -2.16 13.88
CA ARG A 134 4.09 -3.48 13.82
C ARG A 134 4.09 -4.08 12.41
N MET A 135 3.04 -3.83 11.60
CA MET A 135 2.97 -4.33 10.21
C MET A 135 3.95 -3.57 9.31
N ARG A 136 4.07 -2.24 9.50
CA ARG A 136 5.04 -1.42 8.76
C ARG A 136 6.48 -1.77 9.16
N GLU A 137 6.74 -2.01 10.44
CA GLU A 137 8.05 -2.42 10.96
C GLU A 137 8.56 -3.74 10.36
N ARG A 138 7.66 -4.70 10.11
CA ARG A 138 8.03 -5.95 9.40
C ARG A 138 8.54 -5.66 7.99
N ILE A 139 7.89 -4.73 7.27
CA ILE A 139 8.31 -4.33 5.92
C ILE A 139 9.64 -3.58 5.98
N TYR A 140 9.83 -2.67 6.96
CA TYR A 140 11.09 -1.96 7.15
C TYR A 140 12.25 -2.90 7.47
N SER A 141 11.99 -3.92 8.28
CA SER A 141 12.99 -4.94 8.62
C SER A 141 13.43 -5.74 7.39
N LEU A 142 12.46 -6.13 6.55
CA LEU A 142 12.75 -6.83 5.29
C LEU A 142 13.59 -5.96 4.35
N SER A 143 13.18 -4.72 4.11
CA SER A 143 13.89 -3.81 3.21
C SER A 143 15.30 -3.48 3.70
N LYS A 144 15.47 -3.30 5.01
CA LYS A 144 16.78 -3.08 5.64
C LYS A 144 17.71 -4.28 5.41
N LYS A 145 17.19 -5.51 5.60
CA LYS A 145 17.93 -6.75 5.34
C LYS A 145 18.37 -6.84 3.87
N SER A 146 17.51 -6.43 2.95
CA SER A 146 17.76 -6.45 1.51
C SER A 146 18.57 -5.24 1.00
N GLY A 147 18.86 -4.25 1.85
CA GLY A 147 19.59 -3.02 1.45
C GLY A 147 18.82 -2.10 0.50
N ILE A 148 17.47 -2.21 0.47
CA ILE A 148 16.60 -1.50 -0.48
C ILE A 148 15.97 -0.28 0.20
N PRO A 149 16.05 0.93 -0.42
CA PRO A 149 15.40 2.10 0.14
C PRO A 149 13.89 1.94 0.18
N THR A 150 13.30 2.33 1.31
CA THR A 150 11.85 2.28 1.52
C THR A 150 11.29 3.67 1.75
N TYR A 151 10.15 3.93 1.14
CA TYR A 151 9.40 5.17 1.24
C TYR A 151 7.98 4.89 1.70
N LEU A 152 7.47 5.71 2.60
CA LEU A 152 6.10 5.63 3.07
C LEU A 152 5.29 6.80 2.51
N ILE A 153 4.15 6.51 1.89
CA ILE A 153 3.21 7.52 1.42
C ILE A 153 1.91 7.33 2.19
N GLU A 154 1.57 8.28 3.03
CA GLU A 154 0.31 8.30 3.74
C GLU A 154 -0.72 9.14 2.98
N CYS A 155 -1.74 8.48 2.42
CA CYS A 155 -2.86 9.14 1.77
C CYS A 155 -3.88 9.61 2.80
N ARG A 156 -4.23 10.89 2.73
CA ARG A 156 -5.25 11.54 3.57
C ARG A 156 -6.32 12.19 2.71
N CYS A 157 -7.51 12.37 3.25
CA CYS A 157 -8.52 13.29 2.75
C CYS A 157 -9.58 13.55 3.82
N PRO A 158 -10.44 14.60 3.68
CA PRO A 158 -11.53 14.86 4.60
C PRO A 158 -12.50 13.69 4.72
N GLU A 159 -13.06 13.49 5.91
CA GLU A 159 -13.99 12.38 6.18
C GLU A 159 -15.23 12.42 5.28
N LYS A 160 -15.74 13.62 4.94
CA LYS A 160 -16.84 13.79 3.99
C LYS A 160 -16.51 13.23 2.61
N THR A 161 -15.28 13.48 2.12
CA THR A 161 -14.80 12.91 0.85
C THR A 161 -14.72 11.38 0.90
N VAL A 162 -14.30 10.84 2.05
CA VAL A 162 -14.29 9.38 2.25
C VAL A 162 -15.70 8.82 2.16
N GLU A 163 -16.67 9.42 2.85
CA GLU A 163 -18.06 9.00 2.85
C GLU A 163 -18.62 8.93 1.41
N ASP A 164 -18.45 10.00 0.64
CA ASP A 164 -18.90 10.08 -0.75
C ASP A 164 -18.26 8.98 -1.63
N ARG A 165 -16.97 8.73 -1.43
CA ARG A 165 -16.24 7.67 -2.13
C ARG A 165 -16.72 6.27 -1.73
N LEU A 166 -17.01 6.03 -0.46
CA LEU A 166 -17.52 4.75 0.02
C LEU A 166 -18.93 4.47 -0.48
N ILE A 167 -19.81 5.48 -0.52
CA ILE A 167 -21.16 5.37 -1.12
C ILE A 167 -21.05 4.99 -2.60
N LYS A 168 -20.20 5.67 -3.38
CA LYS A 168 -19.96 5.32 -4.79
C LYS A 168 -19.45 3.88 -4.93
N ARG A 169 -18.54 3.45 -4.05
CA ARG A 169 -17.95 2.11 -4.06
C ARG A 169 -18.98 1.00 -3.83
N GLN A 170 -20.02 1.22 -3.03
CA GLN A 170 -21.08 0.24 -2.82
C GLN A 170 -21.79 -0.16 -4.12
N ARG A 171 -21.79 0.75 -5.11
CA ARG A 171 -22.43 0.55 -6.41
C ARG A 171 -21.55 -0.15 -7.45
N ILE A 172 -20.27 -0.39 -7.13
CA ILE A 172 -19.32 -1.03 -8.05
C ILE A 172 -19.45 -2.55 -7.90
N PRO A 173 -19.89 -3.28 -8.95
CA PRO A 173 -19.89 -4.74 -8.93
C PRO A 173 -18.46 -5.27 -8.73
N ASN A 174 -18.32 -6.34 -7.95
CA ASN A 174 -17.03 -7.03 -7.72
C ASN A 174 -15.89 -6.12 -7.18
N GLU A 175 -16.23 -5.02 -6.49
CA GLU A 175 -15.22 -4.17 -5.84
C GLU A 175 -14.28 -5.01 -4.96
N VAL A 176 -12.99 -4.80 -5.13
CA VAL A 176 -11.94 -5.56 -4.45
C VAL A 176 -11.85 -5.21 -2.97
N SER A 177 -12.02 -3.92 -2.65
CA SER A 177 -11.92 -3.46 -1.26
C SER A 177 -13.08 -3.96 -0.41
N ASN A 178 -12.76 -4.52 0.75
CA ASN A 178 -13.77 -4.99 1.71
C ASN A 178 -14.48 -3.83 2.42
N VAL A 179 -13.86 -2.65 2.52
CA VAL A 179 -14.43 -1.52 3.25
C VAL A 179 -15.36 -0.70 2.37
N LYS A 180 -16.66 -0.85 2.62
CA LYS A 180 -17.74 -0.12 1.92
C LYS A 180 -18.59 0.74 2.86
N LYS A 181 -18.45 0.60 4.18
CA LYS A 181 -19.25 1.28 5.20
C LYS A 181 -18.43 2.23 6.05
N MET A 182 -19.03 3.34 6.45
CA MET A 182 -18.40 4.33 7.34
C MET A 182 -18.12 3.77 8.73
N GLN A 183 -18.86 2.79 9.21
CA GLN A 183 -18.62 2.14 10.49
C GLN A 183 -17.23 1.48 10.51
N ILE A 184 -16.89 0.70 9.47
CA ILE A 184 -15.57 0.06 9.35
C ILE A 184 -14.46 1.11 9.24
N TYR A 185 -14.69 2.18 8.45
CA TYR A 185 -13.77 3.31 8.39
C TYR A 185 -13.47 3.88 9.79
N ARG A 186 -14.52 4.13 10.59
CA ARG A 186 -14.37 4.67 11.95
C ARG A 186 -13.62 3.71 12.89
N THR A 187 -13.89 2.41 12.78
CA THR A 187 -13.17 1.38 13.55
C THR A 187 -11.69 1.37 13.19
N VAL A 188 -11.34 1.39 11.89
CA VAL A 188 -9.95 1.45 11.45
C VAL A 188 -9.30 2.76 11.87
N LYS A 189 -10.02 3.89 11.79
CA LYS A 189 -9.53 5.21 12.21
C LYS A 189 -9.17 5.24 13.70
N LYS A 190 -10.00 4.66 14.57
CA LYS A 190 -9.71 4.54 16.01
C LYS A 190 -8.47 3.68 16.29
N ALA A 191 -8.24 2.67 15.47
CA ALA A 191 -7.13 1.74 15.63
C ALA A 191 -5.85 2.17 14.88
N TYR A 192 -5.89 3.30 14.15
CA TYR A 192 -4.80 3.78 13.31
C TYR A 192 -3.65 4.32 14.16
N GLU A 193 -2.46 3.78 13.96
CA GLU A 193 -1.23 4.21 14.62
C GLU A 193 -0.47 5.17 13.70
N PRO A 194 -0.20 6.42 14.16
CA PRO A 194 0.42 7.46 13.34
C PRO A 194 1.75 7.03 12.70
N THR A 195 2.03 7.54 11.52
CA THR A 195 3.25 7.25 10.75
C THR A 195 4.42 8.19 11.09
N VAL A 196 4.16 9.29 11.83
CA VAL A 196 5.10 10.39 12.06
C VAL A 196 6.45 9.97 12.65
N SER A 197 6.48 8.87 13.40
CA SER A 197 7.69 8.32 14.04
C SER A 197 8.28 7.11 13.29
N ASP A 198 7.84 6.84 12.07
CA ASP A 198 8.37 5.74 11.27
C ASP A 198 9.77 6.08 10.74
N PRO A 199 10.70 5.10 10.65
CA PRO A 199 12.14 5.36 10.45
C PRO A 199 12.54 5.59 8.98
N VAL A 200 11.59 5.84 8.09
CA VAL A 200 11.78 6.02 6.64
C VAL A 200 11.33 7.41 6.20
N PRO A 201 11.73 7.89 5.01
CA PRO A 201 11.13 9.09 4.42
C PRO A 201 9.62 8.94 4.26
N ILE A 202 8.86 9.96 4.70
CA ILE A 202 7.41 9.95 4.72
C ILE A 202 6.91 11.06 3.81
N ILE A 203 6.00 10.71 2.90
CA ILE A 203 5.22 11.63 2.09
C ILE A 203 3.79 11.59 2.61
N ILE A 204 3.25 12.71 3.04
CA ILE A 204 1.84 12.87 3.36
C ILE A 204 1.18 13.48 2.13
N PHE A 205 0.26 12.77 1.50
CA PHE A 205 -0.46 13.21 0.33
C PHE A 205 -1.96 13.37 0.65
N ASP A 206 -2.40 14.64 0.69
CA ASP A 206 -3.82 14.95 0.75
C ASP A 206 -4.43 14.80 -0.65
N THR A 207 -5.23 13.75 -0.84
CA THR A 207 -5.82 13.42 -2.15
C THR A 207 -7.08 14.22 -2.49
N PHE A 208 -7.48 15.15 -1.65
CA PHE A 208 -8.56 16.11 -1.90
C PHE A 208 -8.00 17.50 -2.23
N LEU A 209 -7.05 17.97 -1.42
CA LEU A 209 -6.39 19.25 -1.63
C LEU A 209 -5.22 19.17 -2.61
N GLU A 210 -4.83 17.96 -3.02
CA GLU A 210 -3.68 17.67 -3.88
C GLU A 210 -2.35 18.22 -3.35
N LYS A 211 -2.23 18.28 -2.02
CA LYS A 211 -1.06 18.81 -1.31
C LYS A 211 -0.14 17.70 -0.85
N ILE A 212 1.17 17.97 -0.97
CA ILE A 212 2.24 17.08 -0.54
C ILE A 212 3.00 17.73 0.61
N GLU A 213 3.19 16.98 1.69
CA GLU A 213 4.10 17.30 2.79
C GLU A 213 5.14 16.18 2.90
N VAL A 214 6.40 16.52 3.14
CA VAL A 214 7.48 15.53 3.23
C VAL A 214 8.18 15.63 4.59
N ARG A 215 8.45 14.47 5.20
CA ARG A 215 9.11 14.36 6.52
C ARG A 215 10.23 13.32 6.47
N ASN A 216 11.15 13.39 7.42
CA ASN A 216 12.28 12.46 7.60
C ASN A 216 13.17 12.33 6.36
N VAL A 217 13.44 13.44 5.69
CA VAL A 217 14.22 13.46 4.44
C VAL A 217 15.70 13.63 4.72
N LYS A 218 16.52 12.80 4.07
CA LYS A 218 17.96 13.05 3.93
C LYS A 218 18.19 13.94 2.70
N SER A 219 19.08 14.90 2.79
CA SER A 219 19.44 15.76 1.66
C SER A 219 19.91 14.91 0.46
N LYS A 220 19.44 15.25 -0.76
CA LYS A 220 19.81 14.60 -2.05
C LYS A 220 19.25 13.20 -2.30
N ASP A 221 18.06 12.87 -1.81
CA ASP A 221 17.38 11.62 -2.17
C ASP A 221 16.64 11.76 -3.53
N GLU A 222 17.29 11.30 -4.60
CA GLU A 222 16.75 11.40 -5.96
C GLU A 222 15.55 10.45 -6.18
N ALA A 223 15.51 9.29 -5.54
CA ALA A 223 14.37 8.39 -5.62
C ALA A 223 13.12 9.03 -4.99
N LEU A 224 13.27 9.69 -3.84
CA LEU A 224 12.21 10.48 -3.22
C LEU A 224 11.70 11.59 -4.16
N ARG A 225 12.61 12.33 -4.83
CA ARG A 225 12.23 13.36 -5.81
C ARG A 225 11.45 12.78 -6.98
N ARG A 226 11.83 11.60 -7.48
CA ARG A 226 11.08 10.89 -8.55
C ARG A 226 9.67 10.55 -8.09
N ILE A 227 9.50 10.04 -6.86
CA ILE A 227 8.20 9.74 -6.28
C ILE A 227 7.34 11.02 -6.20
N ILE A 228 7.89 12.11 -5.67
CA ILE A 228 7.18 13.39 -5.54
C ILE A 228 6.73 13.90 -6.92
N ARG A 229 7.62 13.94 -7.92
CA ARG A 229 7.28 14.34 -9.29
C ARG A 229 6.19 13.45 -9.89
N SER A 230 6.17 12.16 -9.57
CA SER A 230 5.12 11.26 -10.01
C SER A 230 3.77 11.62 -9.40
N ILE A 231 3.71 11.93 -8.10
CA ILE A 231 2.49 12.38 -7.44
C ILE A 231 2.00 13.70 -8.05
N GLU A 232 2.89 14.67 -8.28
CA GLU A 232 2.56 15.95 -8.94
C GLU A 232 2.01 15.77 -10.35
N ARG A 233 2.46 14.77 -11.11
CA ARG A 233 1.88 14.44 -12.43
C ARG A 233 0.47 13.85 -12.31
N LEU A 234 0.18 13.13 -11.24
CA LEU A 234 -1.17 12.65 -10.98
C LEU A 234 -2.14 13.81 -10.74
N THR A 235 -1.75 14.80 -9.93
CA THR A 235 -2.61 15.96 -9.61
C THR A 235 -2.94 16.78 -10.85
N ARG A 236 -1.96 17.05 -11.74
CA ARG A 236 -2.17 17.80 -12.99
C ARG A 236 -3.14 17.13 -13.99
N LYS A 237 -3.45 15.84 -13.85
CA LYS A 237 -4.41 15.15 -14.74
C LYS A 237 -5.86 15.38 -14.33
N PHE A 238 -6.10 15.87 -13.12
CA PHE A 238 -7.44 16.11 -12.57
C PHE A 238 -7.76 17.60 -12.42
N SER A 239 -6.79 18.48 -12.63
CA SER A 239 -6.94 19.95 -12.78
C SER A 239 -7.27 20.31 -14.20
#